data_adb1adbb8f540cb759154e6976f2ef3e
#
_entry.id   adb1adbb8f540cb759154e6976f2ef3e
#
_cell.length_a   1.000
_cell.length_b   1.000
_cell.length_c   1.000
_cell.angle_alpha   90.00
_cell.angle_beta   90.00
_cell.angle_gamma   90.00
#
_symmetry.space_group_name_H-M   'P 1'
#
loop_
_entity.id
_entity.type
_entity.pdbx_description
1 polymer ?
#
loop_
_entity_poly.entity_id
_entity_poly.type
_entity_poly.pdbx_seq_one_letter_code
_entity_poly.pdbx_strand_id
1 'polypeptide(L)'
;MRFQTAHTPNSLTEGPIAQTLIAFALPLFLGNLFQQLYNTADSLIVGNFLGSEALAAVSSSGNLIFLMVGLVNGISMGAGVVIARYFGAKDYDRMQKTIHTLLAFGLVAGALLTVIGMTLSPVMLRLMDTPETVLPNSISYFRTYFTGSLAFVLYNICMGILQAVGDSRHPLQYLIISSIVNIALDLLFVGVFHMGVGSAAAATAISQLVSMSLCMIRLMRSDRAYRVNLRKIRFDGRALREILQNGLPAGLQNSIISIANVVVQSNINQFGAAAMAGCGAHSRIEGFGFLPVTCFTMALTTFVSQNLGAKAYDRVKKGIRVGIFCSVTIAETIALLIFIFSPKLIGLFTSDAQSIAFGVMHERTTTPFFFLLAYSHCMAAIFRGAGKSTVPMLVMLLCWCIIRVAYVTFAVKFFPVLRTVSWAYPITWGLSTLVFTLYYFKSDWMHAFEKRERRA
;
A
#
# COMPACT_ATOMS: atom_id res chain seq x y z
N MET A 1 14.30 -5.14 -34.87
CA MET A 1 14.38 -6.44 -34.17
C MET A 1 12.96 -6.92 -33.87
N ARG A 2 12.51 -8.00 -34.54
CA ARG A 2 11.21 -8.63 -34.25
C ARG A 2 11.37 -9.40 -32.93
N PHE A 3 10.74 -8.91 -31.87
CA PHE A 3 10.62 -9.67 -30.63
C PHE A 3 9.70 -10.87 -30.91
N GLN A 4 10.25 -12.07 -30.85
CA GLN A 4 9.47 -13.29 -30.98
C GLN A 4 8.40 -13.30 -29.87
N THR A 5 7.16 -13.54 -30.27
CA THR A 5 6.00 -13.73 -29.40
C THR A 5 6.09 -15.11 -28.75
N ALA A 6 7.11 -15.36 -27.91
CA ALA A 6 7.08 -16.48 -27.01
C ALA A 6 5.93 -16.24 -26.01
N HIS A 7 5.00 -17.18 -25.89
CA HIS A 7 3.94 -17.20 -24.88
C HIS A 7 4.52 -16.71 -23.56
N THR A 8 4.08 -15.54 -23.10
CA THR A 8 4.53 -14.99 -21.83
C THR A 8 3.74 -15.69 -20.73
N PRO A 9 4.34 -16.62 -19.95
CA PRO A 9 3.61 -17.42 -18.97
C PRO A 9 2.93 -16.61 -17.86
N ASN A 10 3.12 -15.29 -17.83
CA ASN A 10 2.65 -14.37 -16.77
C ASN A 10 1.63 -13.32 -17.26
N SER A 11 1.13 -13.41 -18.48
CA SER A 11 0.10 -12.47 -18.96
C SER A 11 -1.24 -12.74 -18.29
N LEU A 12 -1.84 -11.73 -17.68
CA LEU A 12 -3.18 -11.84 -17.09
C LEU A 12 -4.31 -11.80 -18.16
N THR A 13 -3.93 -11.68 -19.43
CA THR A 13 -4.87 -11.64 -20.56
C THR A 13 -5.29 -13.03 -21.08
N GLU A 14 -4.62 -14.10 -20.62
CA GLU A 14 -4.84 -15.46 -21.10
C GLU A 14 -5.16 -16.42 -19.92
N GLY A 15 -5.65 -17.61 -20.23
CA GLY A 15 -5.93 -18.69 -19.26
C GLY A 15 -7.21 -18.51 -18.43
N PRO A 16 -7.50 -19.45 -17.49
CA PRO A 16 -8.66 -19.39 -16.60
C PRO A 16 -8.57 -18.21 -15.63
N ILE A 17 -9.59 -17.37 -15.59
CA ILE A 17 -9.57 -16.08 -14.87
C ILE A 17 -9.30 -16.24 -13.37
N ALA A 18 -10.02 -17.15 -12.69
CA ALA A 18 -9.87 -17.35 -11.26
C ALA A 18 -8.44 -17.82 -10.89
N GLN A 19 -7.93 -18.81 -11.63
CA GLN A 19 -6.59 -19.33 -11.42
C GLN A 19 -5.53 -18.24 -11.66
N THR A 20 -5.70 -17.44 -12.69
CA THR A 20 -4.79 -16.35 -13.04
C THR A 20 -4.75 -15.28 -11.94
N LEU A 21 -5.92 -14.86 -11.44
CA LEU A 21 -6.02 -13.87 -10.35
C LEU A 21 -5.42 -14.39 -9.05
N ILE A 22 -5.75 -15.63 -8.67
CA ILE A 22 -5.23 -16.24 -7.43
C ILE A 22 -3.72 -16.47 -7.53
N ALA A 23 -3.23 -16.99 -8.65
CA ALA A 23 -1.80 -17.23 -8.85
C ALA A 23 -0.97 -15.94 -8.86
N PHE A 24 -1.58 -14.80 -9.21
CA PHE A 24 -0.93 -13.49 -9.12
C PHE A 24 -1.06 -12.88 -7.73
N ALA A 25 -2.24 -12.99 -7.07
CA ALA A 25 -2.49 -12.40 -5.75
C ALA A 25 -1.74 -13.14 -4.62
N LEU A 26 -1.57 -14.48 -4.71
CA LEU A 26 -0.94 -15.26 -3.67
C LEU A 26 0.52 -14.85 -3.37
N PRO A 27 1.41 -14.67 -4.37
CA PRO A 27 2.75 -14.15 -4.10
C PRO A 27 2.74 -12.73 -3.51
N LEU A 28 1.79 -11.87 -3.91
CA LEU A 28 1.65 -10.53 -3.32
C LEU A 28 1.25 -10.62 -1.84
N PHE A 29 0.32 -11.52 -1.52
CA PHE A 29 -0.09 -11.76 -0.13
C PHE A 29 1.08 -12.26 0.73
N LEU A 30 1.79 -13.28 0.25
CA LEU A 30 2.96 -13.79 0.97
C LEU A 30 4.03 -12.70 1.13
N GLY A 31 4.28 -11.89 0.10
CA GLY A 31 5.21 -10.76 0.18
C GLY A 31 4.82 -9.75 1.26
N ASN A 32 3.57 -9.30 1.26
CA ASN A 32 3.09 -8.35 2.26
C ASN A 32 3.10 -8.95 3.69
N LEU A 33 2.78 -10.25 3.81
CA LEU A 33 2.87 -10.97 5.09
C LEU A 33 4.32 -11.02 5.60
N PHE A 34 5.28 -11.42 4.75
CA PHE A 34 6.71 -11.40 5.09
C PHE A 34 7.18 -9.99 5.45
N GLN A 35 6.75 -8.98 4.72
CA GLN A 35 7.07 -7.59 5.04
C GLN A 35 6.56 -7.18 6.43
N GLN A 36 5.35 -7.58 6.79
CA GLN A 36 4.80 -7.30 8.12
C GLN A 36 5.54 -8.05 9.22
N LEU A 37 5.94 -9.31 8.96
CA LEU A 37 6.71 -10.11 9.90
C LEU A 37 8.10 -9.52 10.14
N TYR A 38 8.83 -9.11 9.11
CA TYR A 38 10.15 -8.53 9.30
C TYR A 38 10.09 -7.16 10.00
N ASN A 39 9.10 -6.30 9.71
CA ASN A 39 8.89 -5.05 10.44
C ASN A 39 8.62 -5.29 11.93
N THR A 40 7.93 -6.38 12.25
CA THR A 40 7.71 -6.79 13.65
C THR A 40 9.00 -7.29 14.27
N ALA A 41 9.78 -8.08 13.56
CA ALA A 41 11.08 -8.58 14.04
C ALA A 41 12.06 -7.43 14.30
N ASP A 42 12.17 -6.45 13.39
CA ASP A 42 12.98 -5.24 13.56
C ASP A 42 12.59 -4.47 14.83
N SER A 43 11.29 -4.24 15.04
CA SER A 43 10.79 -3.58 16.25
C SER A 43 11.10 -4.37 17.54
N LEU A 44 11.03 -5.70 17.48
CA LEU A 44 11.39 -6.56 18.62
C LEU A 44 12.89 -6.53 18.92
N ILE A 45 13.74 -6.55 17.89
CA ILE A 45 15.20 -6.46 18.04
C ILE A 45 15.56 -5.10 18.65
N VAL A 46 15.06 -4.00 18.10
CA VAL A 46 15.31 -2.66 18.63
C VAL A 46 14.81 -2.54 20.08
N GLY A 47 13.59 -2.99 20.37
CA GLY A 47 13.01 -2.90 21.71
C GLY A 47 13.75 -3.72 22.76
N ASN A 48 14.17 -4.96 22.43
CA ASN A 48 14.85 -5.84 23.38
C ASN A 48 16.32 -5.48 23.61
N PHE A 49 17.03 -5.01 22.60
CA PHE A 49 18.47 -4.74 22.71
C PHE A 49 18.80 -3.27 23.01
N LEU A 50 17.98 -2.32 22.55
CA LEU A 50 18.22 -0.88 22.70
C LEU A 50 17.24 -0.20 23.68
N GLY A 51 16.20 -0.92 24.11
CA GLY A 51 15.24 -0.44 25.09
C GLY A 51 14.08 0.39 24.53
N SER A 52 13.22 0.85 25.45
CA SER A 52 11.95 1.50 25.13
C SER A 52 12.11 2.88 24.44
N GLU A 53 13.15 3.64 24.77
CA GLU A 53 13.40 4.95 24.14
C GLU A 53 13.77 4.80 22.67
N ALA A 54 14.59 3.81 22.32
CA ALA A 54 14.94 3.51 20.95
C ALA A 54 13.72 3.03 20.16
N LEU A 55 12.87 2.18 20.75
CA LEU A 55 11.61 1.75 20.13
C LEU A 55 10.65 2.92 19.92
N ALA A 56 10.57 3.86 20.87
CA ALA A 56 9.79 5.08 20.72
C ALA A 56 10.32 5.96 19.56
N ALA A 57 11.65 6.05 19.41
CA ALA A 57 12.28 6.79 18.33
C ALA A 57 11.93 6.20 16.95
N VAL A 58 11.98 4.88 16.79
CA VAL A 58 11.57 4.17 15.57
C VAL A 58 10.08 4.40 15.29
N SER A 59 9.24 4.24 16.30
CA SER A 59 7.77 4.35 16.15
C SER A 59 7.32 5.77 15.80
N SER A 60 7.90 6.80 16.41
CA SER A 60 7.59 8.21 16.12
C SER A 60 8.00 8.60 14.69
N SER A 61 9.12 8.07 14.21
CA SER A 61 9.61 8.32 12.86
C SER A 61 8.76 7.66 11.77
N GLY A 62 8.09 6.53 12.08
CA GLY A 62 7.34 5.73 11.11
C GLY A 62 6.21 6.49 10.43
N ASN A 63 5.48 7.33 11.15
CA ASN A 63 4.39 8.14 10.58
C ASN A 63 4.89 9.17 9.55
N LEU A 64 6.02 9.81 9.82
CA LEU A 64 6.65 10.75 8.88
C LEU A 64 7.16 10.04 7.62
N ILE A 65 7.81 8.91 7.82
CA ILE A 65 8.29 8.05 6.73
C ILE A 65 7.11 7.66 5.83
N PHE A 66 6.00 7.19 6.43
CA PHE A 66 4.81 6.81 5.68
C PHE A 66 4.23 7.98 4.86
N LEU A 67 4.16 9.17 5.44
CA LEU A 67 3.66 10.36 4.73
C LEU A 67 4.56 10.73 3.53
N MET A 68 5.88 10.78 3.74
CA MET A 68 6.83 11.18 2.70
C MET A 68 6.91 10.18 1.56
N VAL A 69 6.82 8.89 1.87
CA VAL A 69 6.92 7.79 0.90
C VAL A 69 5.58 7.49 0.23
N GLY A 70 4.46 7.78 0.90
CA GLY A 70 3.11 7.47 0.42
C GLY A 70 2.79 8.06 -0.96
N LEU A 71 3.24 9.29 -1.22
CA LEU A 71 3.08 9.95 -2.51
C LEU A 71 3.83 9.22 -3.63
N VAL A 72 5.08 8.82 -3.36
CA VAL A 72 5.92 8.10 -4.33
C VAL A 72 5.32 6.72 -4.63
N ASN A 73 4.82 6.02 -3.61
CA ASN A 73 4.13 4.74 -3.78
C ASN A 73 2.86 4.90 -4.64
N GLY A 74 2.09 5.96 -4.43
CA GLY A 74 0.93 6.27 -5.27
C GLY A 74 1.31 6.49 -6.73
N ILE A 75 2.39 7.21 -6.99
CA ILE A 75 2.90 7.45 -8.35
C ILE A 75 3.39 6.13 -8.99
N SER A 76 4.10 5.29 -8.25
CA SER A 76 4.54 3.97 -8.71
C SER A 76 3.35 3.07 -9.08
N MET A 77 2.29 3.07 -8.26
CA MET A 77 1.05 2.33 -8.54
C MET A 77 0.34 2.85 -9.79
N GLY A 78 0.24 4.17 -9.96
CA GLY A 78 -0.35 4.78 -11.16
C GLY A 78 0.45 4.49 -12.43
N ALA A 79 1.77 4.51 -12.34
CA ALA A 79 2.65 4.09 -13.44
C ALA A 79 2.47 2.62 -13.79
N GLY A 80 2.28 1.76 -12.78
CA GLY A 80 1.97 0.34 -12.96
C GLY A 80 0.71 0.13 -13.82
N VAL A 81 -0.33 0.95 -13.62
CA VAL A 81 -1.55 0.93 -14.46
C VAL A 81 -1.23 1.27 -15.92
N VAL A 82 -0.42 2.30 -16.17
CA VAL A 82 -0.05 2.72 -17.53
C VAL A 82 0.80 1.66 -18.21
N ILE A 83 1.79 1.10 -17.51
CA ILE A 83 2.65 0.01 -18.03
C ILE A 83 1.82 -1.23 -18.33
N ALA A 84 0.94 -1.65 -17.40
CA ALA A 84 0.06 -2.81 -17.57
C ALA A 84 -0.86 -2.66 -18.79
N ARG A 85 -1.41 -1.46 -19.02
CA ARG A 85 -2.22 -1.15 -20.20
C ARG A 85 -1.43 -1.33 -21.50
N TYR A 86 -0.25 -0.72 -21.59
CA TYR A 86 0.59 -0.84 -22.79
C TYR A 86 1.10 -2.26 -23.00
N PHE A 87 1.40 -2.97 -21.92
CA PHE A 87 1.75 -4.39 -21.99
C PHE A 87 0.61 -5.23 -22.56
N GLY A 88 -0.63 -5.04 -22.08
CA GLY A 88 -1.82 -5.71 -22.61
C GLY A 88 -2.13 -5.35 -24.07
N ALA A 89 -1.93 -4.08 -24.43
CA ALA A 89 -2.08 -3.60 -25.82
C ALA A 89 -0.96 -4.07 -26.76
N LYS A 90 0.10 -4.70 -26.24
CA LYS A 90 1.32 -5.06 -26.98
C LYS A 90 2.04 -3.84 -27.60
N ASP A 91 1.76 -2.63 -27.09
CA ASP A 91 2.45 -1.39 -27.45
C ASP A 91 3.74 -1.24 -26.64
N TYR A 92 4.75 -1.99 -27.04
CA TYR A 92 6.01 -2.08 -26.33
C TYR A 92 6.82 -0.79 -26.40
N ASP A 93 6.66 0.03 -27.42
CA ASP A 93 7.37 1.30 -27.55
C ASP A 93 6.91 2.32 -26.51
N ARG A 94 5.59 2.50 -26.33
CA ARG A 94 5.05 3.36 -25.27
C ARG A 94 5.31 2.79 -23.90
N MET A 95 5.21 1.48 -23.72
CA MET A 95 5.57 0.80 -22.47
C MET A 95 7.02 1.10 -22.07
N GLN A 96 7.96 0.96 -23.00
CA GLN A 96 9.38 1.26 -22.76
C GLN A 96 9.62 2.72 -22.37
N LYS A 97 8.99 3.67 -23.07
CA LYS A 97 9.07 5.09 -22.70
C LYS A 97 8.54 5.32 -21.29
N THR A 98 7.42 4.69 -20.92
CA THR A 98 6.83 4.81 -19.58
C THR A 98 7.75 4.23 -18.52
N ILE A 99 8.34 3.04 -18.74
CA ILE A 99 9.30 2.40 -17.81
C ILE A 99 10.51 3.29 -17.58
N HIS A 100 11.14 3.80 -18.64
CA HIS A 100 12.34 4.63 -18.51
C HIS A 100 12.04 6.00 -17.88
N THR A 101 10.88 6.60 -18.20
CA THR A 101 10.42 7.83 -17.56
C THR A 101 10.15 7.63 -16.06
N LEU A 102 9.55 6.51 -15.69
CA LEU A 102 9.30 6.16 -14.30
C LEU A 102 10.59 5.97 -13.51
N LEU A 103 11.60 5.32 -14.11
CA LEU A 103 12.93 5.19 -13.49
C LEU A 103 13.64 6.56 -13.35
N ALA A 104 13.55 7.44 -14.36
CA ALA A 104 14.07 8.81 -14.28
C ALA A 104 13.37 9.59 -13.15
N PHE A 105 12.04 9.48 -13.05
CA PHE A 105 11.28 10.07 -11.95
C PHE A 105 11.73 9.52 -10.59
N GLY A 106 11.93 8.21 -10.48
CA GLY A 106 12.39 7.56 -9.26
C GLY A 106 13.77 8.02 -8.79
N LEU A 107 14.70 8.22 -9.73
CA LEU A 107 16.02 8.77 -9.42
C LEU A 107 15.91 10.19 -8.83
N VAL A 108 15.12 11.05 -9.46
CA VAL A 108 14.92 12.43 -8.98
C VAL A 108 14.17 12.46 -7.65
N ALA A 109 13.06 11.73 -7.55
CA ALA A 109 12.25 11.67 -6.34
C ALA A 109 13.00 11.05 -5.15
N GLY A 110 13.74 9.96 -5.40
CA GLY A 110 14.57 9.31 -4.38
C GLY A 110 15.70 10.22 -3.89
N ALA A 111 16.40 10.90 -4.78
CA ALA A 111 17.42 11.87 -4.42
C ALA A 111 16.84 13.05 -3.63
N LEU A 112 15.70 13.60 -4.07
CA LEU A 112 14.98 14.66 -3.36
C LEU A 112 14.58 14.22 -1.95
N LEU A 113 13.98 13.04 -1.79
CA LEU A 113 13.61 12.50 -0.49
C LEU A 113 14.83 12.30 0.41
N THR A 114 15.96 11.84 -0.12
CA THR A 114 17.20 11.73 0.63
C THR A 114 17.62 13.10 1.18
N VAL A 115 17.70 14.12 0.31
CA VAL A 115 18.10 15.47 0.74
C VAL A 115 17.13 16.06 1.75
N ILE A 116 15.83 16.00 1.47
CA ILE A 116 14.77 16.53 2.36
C ILE A 116 14.79 15.80 3.71
N GLY A 117 14.82 14.46 3.70
CA GLY A 117 14.81 13.66 4.92
C GLY A 117 16.05 13.88 5.78
N MET A 118 17.23 14.03 5.18
CA MET A 118 18.46 14.30 5.91
C MET A 118 18.53 15.72 6.49
N THR A 119 18.07 16.72 5.73
CA THR A 119 18.20 18.13 6.12
C THR A 119 17.07 18.58 7.05
N LEU A 120 15.82 18.21 6.75
CA LEU A 120 14.64 18.67 7.48
C LEU A 120 14.25 17.78 8.69
N SER A 121 14.93 16.65 8.90
CA SER A 121 14.62 15.71 9.99
C SER A 121 14.50 16.38 11.37
N PRO A 122 15.40 17.27 11.82
CA PRO A 122 15.28 17.89 13.13
C PRO A 122 14.04 18.80 13.24
N VAL A 123 13.73 19.54 12.17
CA VAL A 123 12.58 20.44 12.12
C VAL A 123 11.27 19.64 12.15
N MET A 124 11.18 18.60 11.32
CA MET A 124 9.97 17.78 11.21
C MET A 124 9.65 17.06 12.53
N LEU A 125 10.67 16.49 13.19
CA LEU A 125 10.49 15.80 14.46
C LEU A 125 10.11 16.75 15.61
N ARG A 126 10.67 17.97 15.63
CA ARG A 126 10.27 18.99 16.59
C ARG A 126 8.84 19.49 16.37
N LEU A 127 8.42 19.65 15.12
CA LEU A 127 7.02 20.02 14.78
C LEU A 127 6.00 18.95 15.17
N MET A 128 6.47 17.71 15.42
CA MET A 128 5.65 16.61 15.94
C MET A 128 5.68 16.52 17.48
N ASP A 129 6.24 17.50 18.16
CA ASP A 129 6.39 17.51 19.62
C ASP A 129 7.09 16.25 20.15
N THR A 130 8.12 15.75 19.41
CA THR A 130 8.91 14.61 19.86
C THR A 130 9.65 14.98 21.15
N PRO A 131 9.50 14.19 22.25
CA PRO A 131 10.15 14.47 23.53
C PRO A 131 11.67 14.63 23.39
N GLU A 132 12.26 15.62 24.10
CA GLU A 132 13.70 15.91 24.03
C GLU A 132 14.59 14.70 24.38
N THR A 133 14.11 13.79 25.24
CA THR A 133 14.82 12.55 25.62
C THR A 133 14.95 11.57 24.44
N VAL A 134 13.98 11.54 23.53
CA VAL A 134 13.91 10.62 22.38
C VAL A 134 14.41 11.28 21.10
N LEU A 135 14.39 12.61 21.03
CA LEU A 135 14.69 13.41 19.83
C LEU A 135 16.05 13.09 19.19
N PRO A 136 17.18 12.95 19.91
CA PRO A 136 18.46 12.61 19.30
C PRO A 136 18.46 11.25 18.60
N ASN A 137 17.84 10.25 19.22
CA ASN A 137 17.70 8.91 18.65
C ASN A 137 16.78 8.93 17.43
N SER A 138 15.67 9.68 17.49
CA SER A 138 14.75 9.85 16.36
C SER A 138 15.43 10.54 15.19
N ILE A 139 16.23 11.58 15.41
CA ILE A 139 16.99 12.26 14.35
C ILE A 139 18.01 11.31 13.72
N SER A 140 18.75 10.57 14.53
CA SER A 140 19.74 9.58 14.07
C SER A 140 19.06 8.51 13.19
N TYR A 141 17.98 7.91 13.68
CA TYR A 141 17.21 6.92 12.94
C TYR A 141 16.68 7.47 11.63
N PHE A 142 15.98 8.61 11.69
CA PHE A 142 15.32 9.22 10.55
C PHE A 142 16.33 9.62 9.45
N ARG A 143 17.43 10.28 9.82
CA ARG A 143 18.49 10.64 8.87
C ARG A 143 19.08 9.41 8.21
N THR A 144 19.43 8.39 8.98
CA THR A 144 20.00 7.15 8.45
C THR A 144 19.01 6.42 7.56
N TYR A 145 17.73 6.36 7.92
CA TYR A 145 16.68 5.79 7.07
C TYR A 145 16.62 6.49 5.70
N PHE A 146 16.65 7.83 5.69
CA PHE A 146 16.55 8.60 4.45
C PHE A 146 17.80 8.54 3.57
N THR A 147 18.96 8.09 4.05
CA THR A 147 20.08 7.74 3.16
C THR A 147 19.73 6.60 2.22
N GLY A 148 18.83 5.69 2.65
CA GLY A 148 18.32 4.59 1.86
C GLY A 148 17.12 4.92 0.94
N SER A 149 16.60 6.16 0.97
CA SER A 149 15.37 6.53 0.25
C SER A 149 15.46 6.30 -1.25
N LEU A 150 16.61 6.57 -1.86
CA LEU A 150 16.80 6.31 -3.29
C LEU A 150 16.64 4.83 -3.62
N ALA A 151 17.23 3.95 -2.82
CA ALA A 151 17.11 2.49 -3.01
C ALA A 151 15.66 2.04 -2.79
N PHE A 152 14.99 2.55 -1.74
CA PHE A 152 13.60 2.27 -1.45
C PHE A 152 12.66 2.68 -2.60
N VAL A 153 12.79 3.89 -3.10
CA VAL A 153 11.98 4.40 -4.22
C VAL A 153 12.19 3.57 -5.48
N LEU A 154 13.43 3.31 -5.85
CA LEU A 154 13.75 2.50 -7.03
C LEU A 154 13.30 1.05 -6.87
N TYR A 155 13.40 0.46 -5.67
CA TYR A 155 12.84 -0.86 -5.40
C TYR A 155 11.34 -0.92 -5.66
N ASN A 156 10.56 0.03 -5.10
CA ASN A 156 9.11 0.09 -5.31
C ASN A 156 8.74 0.28 -6.79
N ILE A 157 9.50 1.08 -7.51
CA ILE A 157 9.33 1.28 -8.95
C ILE A 157 9.61 -0.02 -9.73
N CYS A 158 10.74 -0.67 -9.48
CA CYS A 158 11.10 -1.93 -10.15
C CYS A 158 10.10 -3.04 -9.85
N MET A 159 9.63 -3.14 -8.58
CA MET A 159 8.59 -4.04 -8.16
C MET A 159 7.27 -3.74 -8.91
N GLY A 160 6.87 -2.47 -8.99
CA GLY A 160 5.68 -2.03 -9.71
C GLY A 160 5.75 -2.36 -11.22
N ILE A 161 6.91 -2.23 -11.86
CA ILE A 161 7.12 -2.63 -13.26
C ILE A 161 6.93 -4.14 -13.42
N LEU A 162 7.54 -4.96 -12.56
CA LEU A 162 7.39 -6.42 -12.62
C LEU A 162 5.93 -6.85 -12.40
N GLN A 163 5.25 -6.27 -11.42
CA GLN A 163 3.84 -6.53 -11.18
C GLN A 163 2.95 -6.10 -12.35
N ALA A 164 3.23 -4.96 -12.97
CA ALA A 164 2.46 -4.46 -14.12
C ALA A 164 2.52 -5.39 -15.33
N VAL A 165 3.64 -6.12 -15.52
CA VAL A 165 3.79 -7.12 -16.58
C VAL A 165 3.39 -8.54 -16.14
N GLY A 166 2.79 -8.69 -14.95
CA GLY A 166 2.24 -9.95 -14.45
C GLY A 166 3.24 -10.83 -13.67
N ASP A 167 4.42 -10.30 -13.33
CA ASP A 167 5.41 -11.02 -12.52
C ASP A 167 5.31 -10.62 -11.05
N SER A 168 4.60 -11.41 -10.25
CA SER A 168 4.51 -11.24 -8.80
C SER A 168 5.46 -12.15 -8.01
N ARG A 169 6.05 -13.17 -8.65
CA ARG A 169 6.90 -14.18 -7.99
C ARG A 169 8.30 -13.66 -7.68
N HIS A 170 8.95 -13.01 -8.64
CA HIS A 170 10.30 -12.48 -8.43
C HIS A 170 10.34 -11.38 -7.36
N PRO A 171 9.41 -10.40 -7.34
CA PRO A 171 9.32 -9.46 -6.22
C PRO A 171 9.23 -10.12 -4.85
N LEU A 172 8.43 -11.19 -4.70
CA LEU A 172 8.34 -11.97 -3.47
C LEU A 172 9.71 -12.57 -3.07
N GLN A 173 10.39 -13.23 -4.02
CA GLN A 173 11.69 -13.85 -3.75
C GLN A 173 12.72 -12.82 -3.28
N TYR A 174 12.76 -11.66 -3.94
CA TYR A 174 13.71 -10.60 -3.59
C TYR A 174 13.37 -9.94 -2.26
N LEU A 175 12.09 -9.83 -1.92
CA LEU A 175 11.66 -9.37 -0.61
C LEU A 175 12.07 -10.35 0.50
N ILE A 176 11.90 -11.66 0.30
CA ILE A 176 12.34 -12.68 1.27
C ILE A 176 13.85 -12.59 1.49
N ILE A 177 14.65 -12.51 0.41
CA ILE A 177 16.10 -12.38 0.51
C ILE A 177 16.48 -11.12 1.30
N SER A 178 15.88 -9.97 0.97
CA SER A 178 16.18 -8.72 1.67
C SER A 178 15.72 -8.71 3.11
N SER A 179 14.60 -9.39 3.44
CA SER A 179 14.13 -9.54 4.83
C SER A 179 15.11 -10.36 5.67
N ILE A 180 15.66 -11.44 5.11
CA ILE A 180 16.70 -12.24 5.77
C ILE A 180 17.96 -11.39 5.99
N VAL A 181 18.38 -10.62 4.98
CA VAL A 181 19.53 -9.71 5.10
C VAL A 181 19.28 -8.64 6.16
N ASN A 182 18.08 -8.05 6.19
CA ASN A 182 17.70 -7.06 7.20
C ASN A 182 17.82 -7.62 8.62
N ILE A 183 17.14 -8.74 8.91
CA ILE A 183 17.15 -9.37 10.24
C ILE A 183 18.59 -9.76 10.66
N ALA A 184 19.39 -10.31 9.72
CA ALA A 184 20.77 -10.67 10.00
C ALA A 184 21.62 -9.44 10.34
N LEU A 185 21.44 -8.33 9.62
CA LEU A 185 22.15 -7.08 9.90
C LEU A 185 21.69 -6.41 11.20
N ASP A 186 20.39 -6.45 11.51
CA ASP A 186 19.86 -5.94 12.77
C ASP A 186 20.44 -6.70 13.96
N LEU A 187 20.45 -8.03 13.90
CA LEU A 187 21.08 -8.85 14.94
C LEU A 187 22.58 -8.59 15.06
N LEU A 188 23.27 -8.40 13.93
CA LEU A 188 24.69 -8.11 13.93
C LEU A 188 24.99 -6.72 14.49
N PHE A 189 24.33 -5.68 14.00
CA PHE A 189 24.64 -4.29 14.36
C PHE A 189 24.12 -3.96 15.76
N VAL A 190 22.88 -4.36 16.06
CA VAL A 190 22.23 -4.03 17.33
C VAL A 190 22.55 -5.09 18.39
N GLY A 191 22.45 -6.39 18.05
CA GLY A 191 22.62 -7.48 19.01
C GLY A 191 24.09 -7.78 19.34
N VAL A 192 24.99 -7.80 18.34
CA VAL A 192 26.41 -8.17 18.57
C VAL A 192 27.29 -6.95 18.77
N PHE A 193 27.18 -5.93 17.91
CA PHE A 193 28.03 -4.74 18.00
C PHE A 193 27.48 -3.65 18.92
N HIS A 194 26.26 -3.81 19.46
CA HIS A 194 25.59 -2.87 20.33
C HIS A 194 25.57 -1.42 19.79
N MET A 195 25.42 -1.29 18.47
CA MET A 195 25.35 0.02 17.82
C MET A 195 23.98 0.67 18.13
N GLY A 196 23.95 2.00 18.13
CA GLY A 196 22.74 2.77 18.43
C GLY A 196 21.60 2.59 17.41
N VAL A 197 20.45 3.20 17.68
CA VAL A 197 19.22 3.06 16.90
C VAL A 197 19.35 3.37 15.40
N GLY A 198 20.29 4.24 15.01
CA GLY A 198 20.59 4.53 13.60
C GLY A 198 21.09 3.31 12.83
N SER A 199 21.66 2.30 13.51
CA SER A 199 22.15 1.08 12.83
C SER A 199 21.01 0.18 12.33
N ALA A 200 19.86 0.15 13.02
CA ALA A 200 18.66 -0.53 12.53
C ALA A 200 18.14 0.13 11.24
N ALA A 201 18.16 1.48 11.20
CA ALA A 201 17.84 2.19 9.94
C ALA A 201 18.86 1.88 8.82
N ALA A 202 20.16 1.73 9.16
CA ALA A 202 21.19 1.34 8.19
C ALA A 202 20.97 -0.09 7.66
N ALA A 203 20.61 -1.05 8.52
CA ALA A 203 20.25 -2.41 8.13
C ALA A 203 19.07 -2.40 7.14
N THR A 204 18.04 -1.59 7.42
CA THR A 204 16.90 -1.39 6.53
C THR A 204 17.35 -0.78 5.19
N ALA A 205 18.18 0.26 5.19
CA ALA A 205 18.68 0.89 3.98
C ALA A 205 19.50 -0.09 3.11
N ILE A 206 20.37 -0.90 3.71
CA ILE A 206 21.16 -1.93 3.03
C ILE A 206 20.26 -3.01 2.43
N SER A 207 19.27 -3.51 3.19
CA SER A 207 18.33 -4.52 2.71
C SER A 207 17.50 -4.01 1.52
N GLN A 208 17.07 -2.75 1.54
CA GLN A 208 16.39 -2.10 0.42
C GLN A 208 17.29 -1.97 -0.80
N LEU A 209 18.58 -1.66 -0.62
CA LEU A 209 19.57 -1.63 -1.71
C LEU A 209 19.73 -3.03 -2.33
N VAL A 210 19.75 -4.09 -1.54
CA VAL A 210 19.78 -5.48 -2.03
C VAL A 210 18.53 -5.79 -2.86
N SER A 211 17.33 -5.50 -2.36
CA SER A 211 16.08 -5.71 -3.09
C SER A 211 16.06 -4.94 -4.41
N MET A 212 16.42 -3.66 -4.36
CA MET A 212 16.49 -2.78 -5.53
C MET A 212 17.44 -3.36 -6.58
N SER A 213 18.63 -3.78 -6.15
CA SER A 213 19.67 -4.33 -7.04
C SER A 213 19.20 -5.62 -7.71
N LEU A 214 18.57 -6.53 -6.96
CA LEU A 214 18.04 -7.79 -7.51
C LEU A 214 16.91 -7.53 -8.52
N CYS A 215 15.96 -6.64 -8.21
CA CYS A 215 14.89 -6.25 -9.14
C CYS A 215 15.45 -5.59 -10.40
N MET A 216 16.41 -4.68 -10.25
CA MET A 216 17.05 -3.98 -11.39
C MET A 216 17.83 -4.94 -12.28
N ILE A 217 18.63 -5.84 -11.71
CA ILE A 217 19.35 -6.88 -12.45
C ILE A 217 18.38 -7.76 -13.24
N ARG A 218 17.25 -8.14 -12.62
CA ARG A 218 16.20 -8.91 -13.30
C ARG A 218 15.63 -8.17 -14.50
N LEU A 219 15.31 -6.89 -14.36
CA LEU A 219 14.79 -6.05 -15.43
C LEU A 219 15.83 -5.84 -16.54
N MET A 220 17.11 -5.67 -16.20
CA MET A 220 18.19 -5.47 -17.17
C MET A 220 18.55 -6.73 -17.94
N ARG A 221 18.52 -7.89 -17.29
CA ARG A 221 18.86 -9.20 -17.89
C ARG A 221 17.67 -9.90 -18.55
N SER A 222 16.48 -9.31 -18.50
CA SER A 222 15.31 -9.88 -19.16
C SER A 222 15.45 -9.84 -20.68
N ASP A 223 15.13 -10.95 -21.35
CA ASP A 223 15.06 -11.01 -22.83
C ASP A 223 13.68 -10.57 -23.36
N ARG A 224 12.83 -10.03 -22.49
CA ARG A 224 11.45 -9.63 -22.81
C ARG A 224 11.34 -8.15 -23.17
N ALA A 225 10.19 -7.79 -23.73
CA ALA A 225 9.90 -6.43 -24.18
C ALA A 225 10.02 -5.34 -23.10
N TYR A 226 9.97 -5.70 -21.82
CA TYR A 226 10.13 -4.78 -20.69
C TYR A 226 11.58 -4.66 -20.18
N ARG A 227 12.56 -5.16 -20.93
CA ARG A 227 13.98 -5.03 -20.57
C ARG A 227 14.37 -3.58 -20.37
N VAL A 228 15.00 -3.28 -19.24
CA VAL A 228 15.51 -1.95 -18.91
C VAL A 228 16.92 -1.76 -19.49
N ASN A 229 17.14 -0.60 -20.12
CA ASN A 229 18.45 -0.16 -20.56
C ASN A 229 18.78 1.17 -19.87
N LEU A 230 19.77 1.17 -18.98
CA LEU A 230 20.14 2.36 -18.19
C LEU A 230 20.49 3.58 -19.05
N ARG A 231 21.04 3.37 -20.25
CA ARG A 231 21.37 4.47 -21.18
C ARG A 231 20.14 5.14 -21.81
N LYS A 232 18.96 4.52 -21.71
CA LYS A 232 17.70 5.04 -22.22
C LYS A 232 16.86 5.73 -21.17
N ILE A 233 17.34 5.83 -19.92
CA ILE A 233 16.63 6.51 -18.83
C ILE A 233 16.58 8.00 -19.17
N ARG A 234 15.38 8.49 -19.46
CA ARG A 234 15.11 9.90 -19.78
C ARG A 234 13.64 10.20 -19.54
N PHE A 235 13.32 11.46 -19.34
CA PHE A 235 11.94 11.91 -19.26
C PHE A 235 11.31 11.99 -20.65
N ASP A 236 10.12 11.40 -20.78
CA ASP A 236 9.18 11.63 -21.88
C ASP A 236 7.96 12.37 -21.31
N GLY A 237 7.68 13.56 -21.81
CA GLY A 237 6.65 14.44 -21.26
C GLY A 237 5.25 13.83 -21.32
N ARG A 238 4.94 13.04 -22.34
CA ARG A 238 3.64 12.36 -22.48
C ARG A 238 3.52 11.22 -21.46
N ALA A 239 4.56 10.39 -21.35
CA ALA A 239 4.60 9.31 -20.36
C ALA A 239 4.53 9.84 -18.94
N LEU A 240 5.28 10.91 -18.61
CA LEU A 240 5.24 11.55 -17.29
C LEU A 240 3.84 12.08 -16.96
N ARG A 241 3.18 12.74 -17.89
CA ARG A 241 1.81 13.22 -17.71
C ARG A 241 0.83 12.07 -17.42
N GLU A 242 0.93 10.95 -18.13
CA GLU A 242 0.07 9.78 -17.91
C GLU A 242 0.36 9.13 -16.54
N ILE A 243 1.63 9.02 -16.14
CA ILE A 243 2.04 8.54 -14.82
C ILE A 243 1.44 9.42 -13.72
N LEU A 244 1.61 10.73 -13.80
CA LEU A 244 1.11 11.67 -12.79
C LEU A 244 -0.42 11.70 -12.73
N GLN A 245 -1.12 11.66 -13.87
CA GLN A 245 -2.59 11.64 -13.91
C GLN A 245 -3.19 10.41 -13.21
N ASN A 246 -2.49 9.28 -13.21
CA ASN A 246 -2.95 8.07 -12.54
C ASN A 246 -2.38 7.91 -11.14
N GLY A 247 -1.16 8.37 -10.89
CA GLY A 247 -0.44 8.16 -9.65
C GLY A 247 -0.69 9.24 -8.59
N LEU A 248 -0.71 10.50 -8.99
CA LEU A 248 -0.91 11.60 -8.04
C LEU A 248 -2.25 11.49 -7.28
N PRO A 249 -3.39 11.17 -7.94
CA PRO A 249 -4.63 10.96 -7.20
C PRO A 249 -4.54 9.82 -6.18
N ALA A 250 -3.85 8.72 -6.51
CA ALA A 250 -3.69 7.60 -5.59
C ALA A 250 -2.80 7.94 -4.38
N GLY A 251 -1.72 8.68 -4.60
CA GLY A 251 -0.85 9.15 -3.52
C GLY A 251 -1.57 10.12 -2.57
N LEU A 252 -2.27 11.10 -3.13
CA LEU A 252 -3.08 12.05 -2.36
C LEU A 252 -4.18 11.35 -1.56
N GLN A 253 -4.87 10.37 -2.15
CA GLN A 253 -5.88 9.57 -1.47
C GLN A 253 -5.33 8.93 -0.19
N ASN A 254 -4.18 8.26 -0.28
CA ASN A 254 -3.57 7.59 0.88
C ASN A 254 -3.20 8.58 1.99
N SER A 255 -2.60 9.71 1.64
CA SER A 255 -2.21 10.75 2.61
C SER A 255 -3.42 11.35 3.33
N ILE A 256 -4.49 11.66 2.59
CA ILE A 256 -5.70 12.26 3.18
C ILE A 256 -6.46 11.26 4.07
N ILE A 257 -6.54 9.97 3.67
CA ILE A 257 -7.14 8.93 4.52
C ILE A 257 -6.37 8.80 5.84
N SER A 258 -5.04 8.89 5.80
CA SER A 258 -4.22 8.85 7.03
C SER A 258 -4.54 10.02 7.97
N ILE A 259 -4.71 11.23 7.43
CA ILE A 259 -5.11 12.41 8.22
C ILE A 259 -6.52 12.20 8.83
N ALA A 260 -7.47 11.69 8.05
CA ALA A 260 -8.81 11.41 8.55
C ALA A 260 -8.80 10.38 9.70
N ASN A 261 -7.95 9.35 9.61
CA ASN A 261 -7.80 8.37 10.67
C ASN A 261 -7.23 8.98 11.96
N VAL A 262 -6.35 9.99 11.88
CA VAL A 262 -5.88 10.74 13.05
C VAL A 262 -7.03 11.46 13.75
N VAL A 263 -7.94 12.08 13.00
CA VAL A 263 -9.13 12.76 13.57
C VAL A 263 -10.06 11.74 14.24
N VAL A 264 -10.29 10.58 13.62
CA VAL A 264 -11.09 9.50 14.24
C VAL A 264 -10.42 9.01 15.52
N GLN A 265 -9.09 8.81 15.51
CA GLN A 265 -8.35 8.41 16.69
C GLN A 265 -8.44 9.44 17.82
N SER A 266 -8.39 10.73 17.51
CA SER A 266 -8.58 11.81 18.50
C SER A 266 -9.95 11.73 19.17
N ASN A 267 -11.00 11.36 18.43
CA ASN A 267 -12.33 11.12 19.02
C ASN A 267 -12.40 9.84 19.87
N ILE A 268 -11.66 8.78 19.53
CA ILE A 268 -11.54 7.58 20.36
C ILE A 268 -10.83 7.91 21.69
N ASN A 269 -9.81 8.76 21.64
CA ASN A 269 -9.01 9.15 22.80
C ASN A 269 -9.84 9.81 23.92
N GLN A 270 -10.94 10.48 23.57
CA GLN A 270 -11.86 11.09 24.55
C GLN A 270 -12.56 10.07 25.45
N PHE A 271 -12.62 8.80 25.07
CA PHE A 271 -13.20 7.72 25.87
C PHE A 271 -12.20 7.08 26.85
N GLY A 272 -10.98 7.62 26.93
CA GLY A 272 -9.96 7.21 27.89
C GLY A 272 -9.00 6.11 27.43
N ALA A 273 -8.04 5.80 28.28
CA ALA A 273 -6.93 4.90 27.96
C ALA A 273 -7.37 3.47 27.60
N ALA A 274 -8.41 2.95 28.26
CA ALA A 274 -8.93 1.62 27.97
C ALA A 274 -9.54 1.53 26.54
N ALA A 275 -10.27 2.57 26.11
CA ALA A 275 -10.80 2.63 24.75
C ALA A 275 -9.68 2.74 23.71
N MET A 276 -8.64 3.54 23.98
CA MET A 276 -7.45 3.65 23.14
C MET A 276 -6.75 2.31 22.98
N ALA A 277 -6.52 1.58 24.07
CA ALA A 277 -5.86 0.28 24.07
C ALA A 277 -6.69 -0.76 23.30
N GLY A 278 -7.99 -0.83 23.53
CA GLY A 278 -8.90 -1.76 22.86
C GLY A 278 -9.00 -1.51 21.36
N CYS A 279 -9.20 -0.23 20.95
CA CYS A 279 -9.24 0.13 19.52
C CYS A 279 -7.85 0.00 18.84
N GLY A 280 -6.76 0.22 19.59
CA GLY A 280 -5.41 -0.02 19.09
C GLY A 280 -5.14 -1.50 18.81
N ALA A 281 -5.60 -2.39 19.67
CA ALA A 281 -5.55 -3.83 19.45
C ALA A 281 -6.38 -4.25 18.22
N HIS A 282 -7.62 -3.73 18.08
CA HIS A 282 -8.44 -3.90 16.88
C HIS A 282 -7.69 -3.51 15.60
N SER A 283 -7.09 -2.31 15.57
CA SER A 283 -6.40 -1.83 14.35
C SER A 283 -5.24 -2.73 13.92
N ARG A 284 -4.56 -3.39 14.88
CA ARG A 284 -3.50 -4.37 14.56
C ARG A 284 -4.09 -5.65 13.97
N ILE A 285 -5.19 -6.14 14.52
CA ILE A 285 -5.89 -7.33 14.00
C ILE A 285 -6.45 -7.06 12.61
N GLU A 286 -7.13 -5.91 12.42
CA GLU A 286 -7.64 -5.48 11.13
C GLU A 286 -6.52 -5.36 10.08
N GLY A 287 -5.35 -4.82 10.45
CA GLY A 287 -4.20 -4.70 9.56
C GLY A 287 -3.76 -6.04 8.95
N PHE A 288 -3.73 -7.12 9.74
CA PHE A 288 -3.45 -8.47 9.24
C PHE A 288 -4.64 -9.04 8.44
N GLY A 289 -5.86 -8.87 8.93
CA GLY A 289 -7.08 -9.38 8.28
C GLY A 289 -7.34 -8.74 6.91
N PHE A 290 -6.87 -7.51 6.71
CA PHE A 290 -7.06 -6.77 5.46
C PHE A 290 -6.00 -7.06 4.37
N LEU A 291 -4.89 -7.70 4.70
CA LEU A 291 -3.82 -8.03 3.73
C LEU A 291 -4.33 -8.78 2.49
N PRO A 292 -5.15 -9.84 2.60
CA PRO A 292 -5.65 -10.54 1.43
C PRO A 292 -6.48 -9.64 0.51
N VAL A 293 -7.34 -8.78 1.07
CA VAL A 293 -8.15 -7.82 0.29
C VAL A 293 -7.24 -6.88 -0.50
N THR A 294 -6.22 -6.34 0.14
CA THR A 294 -5.23 -5.45 -0.52
C THR A 294 -4.56 -6.16 -1.70
N CYS A 295 -4.16 -7.42 -1.53
CA CYS A 295 -3.48 -8.18 -2.57
C CYS A 295 -4.41 -8.50 -3.75
N PHE A 296 -5.67 -8.86 -3.48
CA PHE A 296 -6.67 -9.04 -4.53
C PHE A 296 -6.99 -7.75 -5.27
N THR A 297 -7.03 -6.61 -4.59
CA THR A 297 -7.24 -5.30 -5.24
C THR A 297 -6.07 -4.90 -6.15
N MET A 298 -4.84 -5.21 -5.75
CA MET A 298 -3.67 -5.02 -6.60
C MET A 298 -3.73 -5.93 -7.84
N ALA A 299 -4.07 -7.20 -7.66
CA ALA A 299 -4.24 -8.17 -8.74
C ALA A 299 -5.34 -7.71 -9.71
N LEU A 300 -6.46 -7.25 -9.19
CA LEU A 300 -7.60 -6.79 -9.99
C LEU A 300 -7.26 -5.51 -10.78
N THR A 301 -6.50 -4.58 -10.18
CA THR A 301 -6.01 -3.38 -10.87
C THR A 301 -5.16 -3.74 -12.10
N THR A 302 -4.18 -4.63 -11.93
CA THR A 302 -3.30 -5.08 -13.02
C THR A 302 -4.08 -5.88 -14.06
N PHE A 303 -4.97 -6.78 -13.63
CA PHE A 303 -5.82 -7.57 -14.51
C PHE A 303 -6.71 -6.69 -15.39
N VAL A 304 -7.42 -5.74 -14.79
CA VAL A 304 -8.30 -4.80 -15.53
C VAL A 304 -7.49 -3.98 -16.52
N SER A 305 -6.35 -3.44 -16.08
CA SER A 305 -5.52 -2.59 -16.93
C SER A 305 -4.96 -3.34 -18.15
N GLN A 306 -4.40 -4.56 -17.95
CA GLN A 306 -3.90 -5.38 -19.06
C GLN A 306 -5.01 -5.79 -20.03
N ASN A 307 -6.16 -6.25 -19.52
CA ASN A 307 -7.25 -6.70 -20.37
C ASN A 307 -7.97 -5.55 -21.10
N LEU A 308 -8.07 -4.36 -20.49
CA LEU A 308 -8.54 -3.17 -21.21
C LEU A 308 -7.55 -2.73 -22.30
N GLY A 309 -6.25 -2.81 -22.03
CA GLY A 309 -5.22 -2.60 -23.05
C GLY A 309 -5.35 -3.56 -24.24
N ALA A 310 -5.63 -4.83 -23.95
CA ALA A 310 -5.88 -5.87 -24.96
C ALA A 310 -7.28 -5.79 -25.60
N LYS A 311 -8.13 -4.83 -25.21
CA LYS A 311 -9.54 -4.70 -25.65
C LYS A 311 -10.40 -5.93 -25.36
N ALA A 312 -10.02 -6.74 -24.36
CA ALA A 312 -10.72 -7.98 -23.97
C ALA A 312 -11.86 -7.66 -22.97
N TYR A 313 -12.85 -6.87 -23.37
CA TYR A 313 -13.92 -6.34 -22.52
C TYR A 313 -14.74 -7.42 -21.81
N ASP A 314 -15.06 -8.52 -22.48
CA ASP A 314 -15.82 -9.62 -21.87
C ASP A 314 -15.00 -10.32 -20.77
N ARG A 315 -13.68 -10.45 -20.99
CA ARG A 315 -12.78 -10.97 -19.98
C ARG A 315 -12.68 -10.03 -18.77
N VAL A 316 -12.67 -8.72 -19.00
CA VAL A 316 -12.73 -7.72 -17.92
C VAL A 316 -13.99 -7.90 -17.08
N LYS A 317 -15.18 -7.99 -17.71
CA LYS A 317 -16.46 -8.19 -16.97
C LYS A 317 -16.47 -9.47 -16.14
N LYS A 318 -16.02 -10.58 -16.72
CA LYS A 318 -15.91 -11.86 -16.00
C LYS A 318 -14.88 -11.78 -14.85
N GLY A 319 -13.71 -11.17 -15.10
CA GLY A 319 -12.66 -11.02 -14.12
C GLY A 319 -13.07 -10.14 -12.94
N ILE A 320 -13.81 -9.08 -13.17
CA ILE A 320 -14.38 -8.22 -12.12
C ILE A 320 -15.31 -9.03 -11.20
N ARG A 321 -16.23 -9.82 -11.76
CA ARG A 321 -17.15 -10.65 -10.96
C ARG A 321 -16.36 -11.66 -10.11
N VAL A 322 -15.41 -12.37 -10.71
CA VAL A 322 -14.57 -13.34 -10.00
C VAL A 322 -13.72 -12.65 -8.94
N GLY A 323 -13.07 -11.52 -9.26
CA GLY A 323 -12.22 -10.80 -8.33
C GLY A 323 -12.99 -10.24 -7.13
N ILE A 324 -14.16 -9.65 -7.34
CA ILE A 324 -15.04 -9.19 -6.24
C ILE A 324 -15.50 -10.37 -5.41
N PHE A 325 -15.98 -11.45 -6.03
CA PHE A 325 -16.44 -12.65 -5.31
C PHE A 325 -15.33 -13.24 -4.42
N CYS A 326 -14.16 -13.46 -4.96
CA CYS A 326 -13.02 -13.98 -4.18
C CYS A 326 -12.62 -13.03 -3.05
N SER A 327 -12.51 -11.74 -3.33
CA SER A 327 -12.09 -10.76 -2.32
C SER A 327 -13.10 -10.64 -1.19
N VAL A 328 -14.39 -10.56 -1.51
CA VAL A 328 -15.48 -10.48 -0.51
C VAL A 328 -15.56 -11.78 0.30
N THR A 329 -15.50 -12.95 -0.34
CA THR A 329 -15.54 -14.24 0.36
C THR A 329 -14.39 -14.39 1.34
N ILE A 330 -13.16 -14.03 0.94
CA ILE A 330 -12.01 -14.08 1.83
C ILE A 330 -12.15 -13.06 2.97
N ALA A 331 -12.58 -11.85 2.67
CA ALA A 331 -12.80 -10.82 3.68
C ALA A 331 -13.81 -11.25 4.73
N GLU A 332 -14.97 -11.79 4.31
CA GLU A 332 -16.02 -12.27 5.23
C GLU A 332 -15.60 -13.51 6.00
N THR A 333 -14.84 -14.42 5.40
CA THR A 333 -14.28 -15.58 6.11
C THR A 333 -13.37 -15.13 7.26
N ILE A 334 -12.48 -14.18 6.98
CA ILE A 334 -11.57 -13.62 7.99
C ILE A 334 -12.37 -12.81 9.04
N ALA A 335 -13.34 -12.01 8.59
CA ALA A 335 -14.22 -11.23 9.48
C ALA A 335 -15.00 -12.13 10.44
N LEU A 336 -15.51 -13.25 9.96
CA LEU A 336 -16.20 -14.25 10.79
C LEU A 336 -15.27 -14.85 11.85
N LEU A 337 -14.03 -15.21 11.47
CA LEU A 337 -13.04 -15.71 12.42
C LEU A 337 -12.70 -14.64 13.47
N ILE A 338 -12.45 -13.39 13.04
CA ILE A 338 -12.20 -12.27 13.95
C ILE A 338 -13.39 -12.05 14.88
N PHE A 339 -14.62 -12.05 14.36
CA PHE A 339 -15.85 -11.87 15.15
C PHE A 339 -16.00 -12.93 16.25
N ILE A 340 -15.80 -14.21 15.90
CA ILE A 340 -15.93 -15.33 16.84
C ILE A 340 -14.83 -15.27 17.91
N PHE A 341 -13.58 -15.05 17.49
CA PHE A 341 -12.42 -15.08 18.36
C PHE A 341 -12.02 -13.71 18.93
N SER A 342 -12.84 -12.65 18.70
CA SER A 342 -12.52 -11.28 19.11
C SER A 342 -12.03 -11.13 20.57
N PRO A 343 -12.62 -11.77 21.60
CA PRO A 343 -12.12 -11.63 22.97
C PRO A 343 -10.71 -12.19 23.14
N LYS A 344 -10.41 -13.33 22.50
CA LYS A 344 -9.08 -13.96 22.58
C LYS A 344 -8.05 -13.16 21.78
N LEU A 345 -8.41 -12.69 20.59
CA LEU A 345 -7.53 -11.90 19.74
C LEU A 345 -7.17 -10.56 20.37
N ILE A 346 -8.14 -9.82 20.92
CA ILE A 346 -7.89 -8.58 21.63
C ILE A 346 -7.05 -8.85 22.90
N GLY A 347 -7.36 -9.95 23.62
CA GLY A 347 -6.64 -10.39 24.80
C GLY A 347 -5.15 -10.73 24.57
N LEU A 348 -4.71 -10.95 23.32
CA LEU A 348 -3.29 -11.09 22.98
C LEU A 348 -2.50 -9.78 23.15
N PHE A 349 -3.19 -8.63 23.06
CA PHE A 349 -2.57 -7.30 23.10
C PHE A 349 -2.75 -6.57 24.43
N THR A 350 -3.76 -6.93 25.23
CA THR A 350 -4.03 -6.33 26.54
C THR A 350 -4.69 -7.34 27.48
N SER A 351 -4.31 -7.28 28.76
CA SER A 351 -4.94 -8.09 29.82
C SER A 351 -6.04 -7.32 30.57
N ASP A 352 -6.21 -6.02 30.33
CA ASP A 352 -7.22 -5.21 30.97
C ASP A 352 -8.63 -5.52 30.44
N ALA A 353 -9.53 -5.94 31.32
CA ALA A 353 -10.87 -6.36 30.98
C ALA A 353 -11.70 -5.26 30.29
N GLN A 354 -11.51 -4.00 30.68
CA GLN A 354 -12.22 -2.86 30.09
C GLN A 354 -11.73 -2.59 28.67
N SER A 355 -10.43 -2.64 28.43
CA SER A 355 -9.83 -2.52 27.12
C SER A 355 -10.29 -3.63 26.18
N ILE A 356 -10.35 -4.88 26.69
CA ILE A 356 -10.88 -6.02 25.92
C ILE A 356 -12.36 -5.76 25.54
N ALA A 357 -13.17 -5.30 26.49
CA ALA A 357 -14.59 -5.02 26.22
C ALA A 357 -14.78 -3.96 25.12
N PHE A 358 -14.00 -2.87 25.15
CA PHE A 358 -14.04 -1.83 24.11
C PHE A 358 -13.57 -2.35 22.75
N GLY A 359 -12.47 -3.10 22.70
CA GLY A 359 -11.96 -3.68 21.48
C GLY A 359 -12.94 -4.67 20.85
N VAL A 360 -13.50 -5.58 21.65
CA VAL A 360 -14.50 -6.55 21.20
C VAL A 360 -15.79 -5.86 20.70
N MET A 361 -16.24 -4.81 21.37
CA MET A 361 -17.39 -4.04 20.94
C MET A 361 -17.13 -3.38 19.57
N HIS A 362 -15.93 -2.79 19.39
CA HIS A 362 -15.54 -2.17 18.14
C HIS A 362 -15.46 -3.21 17.01
N GLU A 363 -14.75 -4.34 17.24
CA GLU A 363 -14.66 -5.47 16.30
C GLU A 363 -16.04 -5.97 15.87
N ARG A 364 -16.89 -6.32 16.83
CA ARG A 364 -18.21 -6.85 16.53
C ARG A 364 -19.17 -5.86 15.87
N THR A 365 -18.85 -4.58 15.93
CA THR A 365 -19.62 -3.55 15.20
C THR A 365 -19.15 -3.41 13.76
N THR A 366 -17.86 -3.59 13.47
CA THR A 366 -17.26 -3.33 12.16
C THR A 366 -17.16 -4.57 11.28
N THR A 367 -16.72 -5.72 11.84
CA THR A 367 -16.46 -6.95 11.07
C THR A 367 -17.64 -7.50 10.26
N PRO A 368 -18.91 -7.45 10.71
CA PRO A 368 -20.04 -7.93 9.89
C PRO A 368 -20.23 -7.17 8.58
N PHE A 369 -19.54 -6.05 8.41
CA PHE A 369 -19.62 -5.18 7.24
C PHE A 369 -18.32 -5.17 6.40
N PHE A 370 -17.41 -6.10 6.62
CA PHE A 370 -16.14 -6.18 5.87
C PHE A 370 -16.39 -6.44 4.37
N PHE A 371 -17.51 -7.04 3.99
CA PHE A 371 -17.90 -7.16 2.58
C PHE A 371 -18.04 -5.80 1.90
N LEU A 372 -18.56 -4.76 2.59
CA LEU A 372 -18.67 -3.40 2.04
C LEU A 372 -17.28 -2.78 1.85
N LEU A 373 -16.38 -3.00 2.82
CA LEU A 373 -14.99 -2.56 2.74
C LEU A 373 -14.28 -3.21 1.55
N ALA A 374 -14.35 -4.55 1.44
CA ALA A 374 -13.72 -5.32 0.36
C ALA A 374 -14.29 -4.93 -1.00
N TYR A 375 -15.61 -4.78 -1.11
CA TYR A 375 -16.26 -4.35 -2.34
C TYR A 375 -15.82 -2.94 -2.76
N SER A 376 -15.81 -1.97 -1.84
CA SER A 376 -15.36 -0.60 -2.11
C SER A 376 -13.92 -0.57 -2.62
N HIS A 377 -13.03 -1.36 -2.01
CA HIS A 377 -11.64 -1.47 -2.46
C HIS A 377 -11.52 -2.12 -3.84
N CYS A 378 -12.31 -3.16 -4.13
CA CYS A 378 -12.36 -3.78 -5.45
C CYS A 378 -12.84 -2.78 -6.51
N MET A 379 -13.89 -2.02 -6.25
CA MET A 379 -14.40 -0.99 -7.16
C MET A 379 -13.35 0.11 -7.39
N ALA A 380 -12.68 0.56 -6.34
CA ALA A 380 -11.57 1.50 -6.46
C ALA A 380 -10.43 0.93 -7.33
N ALA A 381 -10.10 -0.36 -7.19
CA ALA A 381 -9.10 -1.05 -7.99
C ALA A 381 -9.49 -1.13 -9.48
N ILE A 382 -10.75 -1.41 -9.76
CA ILE A 382 -11.31 -1.48 -11.13
C ILE A 382 -11.16 -0.12 -11.82
N PHE A 383 -11.57 0.97 -11.17
CA PHE A 383 -11.48 2.31 -11.76
C PHE A 383 -10.03 2.78 -11.90
N ARG A 384 -9.15 2.45 -10.94
CA ARG A 384 -7.71 2.68 -11.11
C ARG A 384 -7.15 1.91 -12.31
N GLY A 385 -7.47 0.61 -12.42
CA GLY A 385 -7.06 -0.22 -13.54
C GLY A 385 -7.59 0.27 -14.89
N ALA A 386 -8.74 0.94 -14.91
CA ALA A 386 -9.29 1.62 -16.09
C ALA A 386 -8.68 3.01 -16.35
N GLY A 387 -7.67 3.43 -15.58
CA GLY A 387 -7.03 4.75 -15.72
C GLY A 387 -7.89 5.91 -15.24
N LYS A 388 -8.89 5.66 -14.39
CA LYS A 388 -9.79 6.65 -13.78
C LYS A 388 -9.46 6.86 -12.30
N SER A 389 -8.18 6.99 -11.95
CA SER A 389 -7.71 7.08 -10.55
C SER A 389 -8.28 8.24 -9.76
N THR A 390 -8.72 9.30 -10.43
CA THR A 390 -9.41 10.43 -9.78
C THR A 390 -10.76 10.03 -9.17
N VAL A 391 -11.47 9.05 -9.76
CA VAL A 391 -12.78 8.61 -9.26
C VAL A 391 -12.68 7.98 -7.87
N PRO A 392 -11.85 6.93 -7.64
CA PRO A 392 -11.68 6.38 -6.30
C PRO A 392 -11.12 7.41 -5.31
N MET A 393 -10.22 8.30 -5.73
CA MET A 393 -9.74 9.38 -4.87
C MET A 393 -10.92 10.24 -4.38
N LEU A 394 -11.75 10.75 -5.27
CA LEU A 394 -12.87 11.64 -4.90
C LEU A 394 -13.92 10.92 -4.04
N VAL A 395 -14.30 9.69 -4.40
CA VAL A 395 -15.31 8.92 -3.64
C VAL A 395 -14.80 8.60 -2.23
N MET A 396 -13.56 8.13 -2.10
CA MET A 396 -13.00 7.82 -0.77
C MET A 396 -12.74 9.07 0.04
N LEU A 397 -12.27 10.16 -0.57
CA LEU A 397 -12.10 11.44 0.11
C LEU A 397 -13.44 11.98 0.64
N LEU A 398 -14.49 11.93 -0.16
CA LEU A 398 -15.82 12.35 0.27
C LEU A 398 -16.36 11.45 1.40
N CYS A 399 -16.40 10.14 1.17
CA CYS A 399 -17.05 9.19 2.08
C CYS A 399 -16.20 8.93 3.34
N TRP A 400 -14.91 8.63 3.19
CA TRP A 400 -14.06 8.14 4.28
C TRP A 400 -13.34 9.27 5.03
N CYS A 401 -13.20 10.45 4.42
CA CYS A 401 -12.61 11.59 5.11
C CYS A 401 -13.70 12.59 5.51
N ILE A 402 -14.34 13.27 4.55
CA ILE A 402 -15.26 14.35 4.87
C ILE A 402 -16.47 13.85 5.68
N ILE A 403 -17.21 12.86 5.16
CA ILE A 403 -18.43 12.35 5.81
C ILE A 403 -18.11 11.61 7.10
N ARG A 404 -17.04 10.80 7.14
CA ARG A 404 -16.64 10.08 8.35
C ARG A 404 -16.26 11.04 9.46
N VAL A 405 -15.40 12.02 9.18
CA VAL A 405 -14.97 13.00 10.16
C VAL A 405 -16.16 13.83 10.65
N ALA A 406 -17.01 14.32 9.73
CA ALA A 406 -18.21 15.05 10.09
C ALA A 406 -19.14 14.19 10.98
N TYR A 407 -19.42 12.94 10.58
CA TYR A 407 -20.25 12.04 11.36
C TYR A 407 -19.70 11.85 12.78
N VAL A 408 -18.42 11.46 12.91
CA VAL A 408 -17.82 11.22 14.23
C VAL A 408 -17.86 12.48 15.09
N THR A 409 -17.48 13.65 14.52
CA THR A 409 -17.45 14.92 15.27
C THR A 409 -18.83 15.38 15.74
N PHE A 410 -19.86 15.17 14.94
CA PHE A 410 -21.22 15.58 15.31
C PHE A 410 -21.96 14.50 16.11
N ALA A 411 -21.92 13.23 15.69
CA ALA A 411 -22.69 12.17 16.32
C ALA A 411 -22.26 11.90 17.77
N VAL A 412 -20.96 11.99 18.08
CA VAL A 412 -20.44 11.81 19.45
C VAL A 412 -20.96 12.87 20.41
N LYS A 413 -21.29 14.09 19.92
CA LYS A 413 -21.89 15.14 20.77
C LYS A 413 -23.29 14.78 21.25
N PHE A 414 -24.05 14.05 20.43
CA PHE A 414 -25.42 13.63 20.77
C PHE A 414 -25.45 12.27 21.47
N PHE A 415 -24.56 11.38 21.06
CA PHE A 415 -24.45 10.01 21.59
C PHE A 415 -22.99 9.74 22.00
N PRO A 416 -22.58 10.15 23.22
CA PRO A 416 -21.18 10.09 23.67
C PRO A 416 -20.79 8.66 24.09
N VAL A 417 -20.88 7.69 23.18
CA VAL A 417 -20.47 6.30 23.38
C VAL A 417 -19.52 5.86 22.27
N LEU A 418 -18.50 5.07 22.61
CA LEU A 418 -17.50 4.61 21.64
C LEU A 418 -18.13 3.84 20.46
N ARG A 419 -19.26 3.17 20.68
CA ARG A 419 -20.00 2.49 19.63
C ARG A 419 -20.46 3.42 18.51
N THR A 420 -20.73 4.69 18.81
CA THR A 420 -21.06 5.71 17.80
C THR A 420 -19.87 5.93 16.84
N VAL A 421 -18.65 5.98 17.36
CA VAL A 421 -17.44 6.07 16.52
C VAL A 421 -17.30 4.81 15.67
N SER A 422 -17.55 3.63 16.23
CA SER A 422 -17.44 2.35 15.50
C SER A 422 -18.38 2.29 14.29
N TRP A 423 -19.62 2.82 14.39
CA TRP A 423 -20.58 2.86 13.30
C TRP A 423 -20.17 3.77 12.13
N ALA A 424 -19.24 4.69 12.33
CA ALA A 424 -18.71 5.52 11.25
C ALA A 424 -18.13 4.69 10.10
N TYR A 425 -17.52 3.55 10.40
CA TYR A 425 -16.90 2.67 9.41
C TYR A 425 -17.93 2.00 8.50
N PRO A 426 -18.89 1.20 9.00
CA PRO A 426 -19.93 0.58 8.17
C PRO A 426 -20.74 1.58 7.34
N ILE A 427 -21.12 2.73 7.93
CA ILE A 427 -21.88 3.78 7.24
C ILE A 427 -21.09 4.31 6.04
N THR A 428 -19.83 4.65 6.23
CA THR A 428 -19.00 5.24 5.16
C THR A 428 -18.57 4.21 4.12
N TRP A 429 -18.39 2.95 4.49
CA TRP A 429 -18.18 1.85 3.55
C TRP A 429 -19.42 1.59 2.70
N GLY A 430 -20.61 1.58 3.31
CA GLY A 430 -21.88 1.44 2.60
C GLY A 430 -22.11 2.58 1.61
N LEU A 431 -21.85 3.81 2.03
CA LEU A 431 -22.01 4.98 1.17
C LEU A 431 -21.03 4.93 -0.02
N SER A 432 -19.75 4.62 0.21
CA SER A 432 -18.76 4.48 -0.87
C SER A 432 -19.12 3.34 -1.83
N THR A 433 -19.62 2.20 -1.30
CA THR A 433 -20.13 1.08 -2.09
C THR A 433 -21.27 1.54 -3.02
N LEU A 434 -22.23 2.29 -2.49
CA LEU A 434 -23.37 2.82 -3.26
C LEU A 434 -22.88 3.74 -4.39
N VAL A 435 -22.03 4.71 -4.07
CA VAL A 435 -21.50 5.69 -5.05
C VAL A 435 -20.70 4.98 -6.14
N PHE A 436 -19.83 4.04 -5.79
CA PHE A 436 -19.05 3.27 -6.75
C PHE A 436 -19.94 2.43 -7.66
N THR A 437 -20.96 1.78 -7.09
CA THR A 437 -21.90 0.96 -7.87
C THR A 437 -22.71 1.82 -8.85
N LEU A 438 -23.20 2.97 -8.42
CA LEU A 438 -23.89 3.91 -9.31
C LEU A 438 -22.99 4.41 -10.43
N TYR A 439 -21.74 4.74 -10.12
CA TYR A 439 -20.75 5.16 -11.13
C TYR A 439 -20.42 4.03 -12.10
N TYR A 440 -20.30 2.79 -11.63
CA TYR A 440 -20.03 1.61 -12.46
C TYR A 440 -21.08 1.42 -13.54
N PHE A 441 -22.37 1.55 -13.21
CA PHE A 441 -23.47 1.35 -14.16
C PHE A 441 -23.75 2.57 -15.04
N LYS A 442 -23.55 3.80 -14.53
CA LYS A 442 -23.89 5.04 -15.26
C LYS A 442 -22.76 5.57 -16.14
N SER A 443 -21.51 5.18 -15.90
CA SER A 443 -20.37 5.72 -16.66
C SER A 443 -19.80 4.72 -17.67
N ASP A 444 -19.29 5.26 -18.77
CA ASP A 444 -18.54 4.48 -19.76
C ASP A 444 -17.04 4.43 -19.40
N TRP A 445 -16.75 3.78 -18.27
CA TRP A 445 -15.40 3.66 -17.73
C TRP A 445 -14.53 2.67 -18.51
N MET A 446 -15.13 1.65 -19.15
CA MET A 446 -14.41 0.62 -19.90
C MET A 446 -13.69 1.16 -21.13
N HIS A 447 -14.26 2.17 -21.80
CA HIS A 447 -13.67 2.81 -22.97
C HIS A 447 -12.85 4.07 -22.62
N ALA A 448 -12.48 4.25 -21.35
CA ALA A 448 -11.78 5.44 -20.88
C ALA A 448 -10.42 5.64 -21.58
N PHE A 449 -9.71 4.56 -21.88
CA PHE A 449 -8.43 4.62 -22.58
C PHE A 449 -8.59 5.02 -24.04
N GLU A 450 -9.56 4.48 -24.76
CA GLU A 450 -9.83 4.83 -26.17
C GLU A 450 -10.25 6.31 -26.31
N LYS A 451 -11.07 6.80 -25.39
CA LYS A 451 -11.47 8.22 -25.37
C LYS A 451 -10.29 9.15 -25.14
N ARG A 452 -9.29 8.72 -24.35
CA ARG A 452 -8.05 9.51 -24.16
C ARG A 452 -7.16 9.49 -25.38
N GLU A 453 -7.03 8.36 -26.07
CA GLU A 453 -6.24 8.25 -27.30
C GLU A 453 -6.79 9.10 -28.44
N ARG A 454 -8.13 9.19 -28.56
CA ARG A 454 -8.79 10.06 -29.56
C ARG A 454 -8.63 11.56 -29.29
N ARG A 455 -8.31 11.96 -28.04
CA ARG A 455 -8.14 13.37 -27.62
C ARG A 455 -6.67 13.80 -27.58
N ALA A 456 -5.73 12.89 -27.69
CA ALA A 456 -4.29 13.13 -27.67
C ALA A 456 -3.66 13.06 -29.06
#